data_7edfae230c8830cb3d09fb9d498e6c63
#
_entry.id   7edfae230c8830cb3d09fb9d498e6c63
#
_cell.length_a   1.000
_cell.length_b   1.000
_cell.length_c   1.000
_cell.angle_alpha   90.00
_cell.angle_beta   90.00
_cell.angle_gamma   90.00
#
_symmetry.space_group_name_H-M   'P 1'
#
loop_
_entity.id
_entity.type
_entity.pdbx_description
1 polymer ?
#
loop_
_entity_poly.entity_id
_entity_poly.type
_entity_poly.pdbx_seq_one_letter_code
_entity_poly.pdbx_strand_id
1 'polypeptide(L)'
;MITEPRWKSYIVQTNTPMFTPSQCKMVIEAGRKEPRNNAEVGNSEGIKGGVVDTKTRTSHISWIPFKKMPEMYQQIEKTMKQTNGNHFGFEGMQITEMAQYTEYPEGGFYDWHVDNDLHCANEPPVRKISMTCLLSPENEFEGGDLELVKEGQAVKLQQGQAVFFASFIRHRVTPVIRGTRKSLVMWFGGTPFK
;
A
#
# COMPACT_ATOMS: atom_id res chain seq x y z
N MET A 1 12.26 24.53 -23.84
CA MET A 1 11.04 23.96 -23.21
C MET A 1 11.36 22.49 -22.90
N ILE A 2 11.44 22.12 -21.63
CA ILE A 2 11.65 20.72 -21.25
C ILE A 2 10.27 20.06 -21.29
N THR A 3 10.10 19.09 -22.18
CA THR A 3 8.86 18.30 -22.24
C THR A 3 8.97 17.14 -21.29
N GLU A 4 7.97 16.93 -20.44
CA GLU A 4 7.88 15.77 -19.58
C GLU A 4 7.89 14.48 -20.42
N PRO A 5 8.63 13.45 -19.99
CA PRO A 5 8.62 12.16 -20.68
C PRO A 5 7.21 11.56 -20.71
N ARG A 6 6.79 11.04 -21.86
CA ARG A 6 5.44 10.45 -22.04
C ARG A 6 5.18 9.20 -21.20
N TRP A 7 6.22 8.57 -20.67
CA TRP A 7 6.12 7.37 -19.83
C TRP A 7 5.93 7.66 -18.33
N LYS A 8 5.97 8.93 -17.91
CA LYS A 8 5.65 9.27 -16.53
C LYS A 8 4.21 8.86 -16.22
N SER A 9 4.03 8.23 -15.08
CA SER A 9 2.73 7.75 -14.61
C SER A 9 2.62 7.91 -13.11
N TYR A 10 1.42 8.15 -12.61
CA TYR A 10 1.10 8.11 -11.18
C TYR A 10 0.68 6.72 -10.67
N ILE A 11 0.77 5.70 -11.51
CA ILE A 11 0.58 4.29 -11.17
C ILE A 11 1.71 3.52 -11.84
N VAL A 12 2.55 2.85 -11.03
CA VAL A 12 3.75 2.15 -11.51
C VAL A 12 3.86 0.79 -10.84
N GLN A 13 3.78 -0.27 -11.62
CA GLN A 13 4.02 -1.63 -11.16
C GLN A 13 5.48 -2.02 -11.38
N THR A 14 6.07 -2.76 -10.44
CA THR A 14 7.41 -3.33 -10.62
C THR A 14 7.38 -4.43 -11.69
N ASN A 15 8.32 -4.38 -12.63
CA ASN A 15 8.41 -5.39 -13.71
C ASN A 15 8.84 -6.77 -13.17
N THR A 16 9.64 -6.78 -12.11
CA THR A 16 10.10 -7.99 -11.43
C THR A 16 9.70 -7.94 -9.95
N PRO A 17 9.60 -9.09 -9.29
CA PRO A 17 9.34 -9.11 -7.85
C PRO A 17 10.36 -8.29 -7.08
N MET A 18 9.87 -7.41 -6.22
CA MET A 18 10.69 -6.65 -5.27
C MET A 18 11.20 -7.57 -4.16
N PHE A 19 10.40 -8.56 -3.76
CA PHE A 19 10.76 -9.58 -2.78
C PHE A 19 10.72 -10.97 -3.39
N THR A 20 11.71 -11.79 -3.05
CA THR A 20 11.68 -13.23 -3.35
C THR A 20 10.58 -13.93 -2.54
N PRO A 21 10.12 -15.12 -2.93
CA PRO A 21 9.16 -15.89 -2.12
C PRO A 21 9.61 -16.11 -0.68
N SER A 22 10.91 -16.34 -0.45
CA SER A 22 11.47 -16.47 0.89
C SER A 22 11.36 -15.18 1.69
N GLN A 23 11.65 -14.04 1.08
CA GLN A 23 11.49 -12.73 1.73
C GLN A 23 10.01 -12.43 2.03
N CYS A 24 9.09 -12.75 1.11
CA CYS A 24 7.65 -12.63 1.37
C CYS A 24 7.23 -13.44 2.59
N LYS A 25 7.73 -14.68 2.72
CA LYS A 25 7.47 -15.52 3.89
C LYS A 25 8.01 -14.88 5.18
N MET A 26 9.22 -14.33 5.15
CA MET A 26 9.80 -13.63 6.32
C MET A 26 8.97 -12.42 6.74
N VAL A 27 8.47 -11.63 5.77
CA VAL A 27 7.58 -10.48 6.03
C VAL A 27 6.27 -10.92 6.66
N ILE A 28 5.64 -12.00 6.13
CA ILE A 28 4.42 -12.58 6.69
C ILE A 28 4.64 -13.03 8.14
N GLU A 29 5.74 -13.75 8.41
CA GLU A 29 6.08 -14.23 9.75
C GLU A 29 6.33 -13.06 10.72
N ALA A 30 7.02 -12.01 10.26
CA ALA A 30 7.26 -10.81 11.05
C ALA A 30 5.94 -10.09 11.38
N GLY A 31 5.07 -9.88 10.39
CA GLY A 31 3.78 -9.24 10.60
C GLY A 31 2.87 -10.01 11.55
N ARG A 32 2.86 -11.34 11.47
CA ARG A 32 2.06 -12.20 12.34
C ARG A 32 2.52 -12.23 13.81
N LYS A 33 3.77 -11.86 14.07
CA LYS A 33 4.31 -11.72 15.44
C LYS A 33 3.95 -10.41 16.10
N GLU A 34 3.46 -9.44 15.34
CA GLU A 34 3.02 -8.15 15.89
C GLU A 34 1.57 -8.19 16.35
N PRO A 35 1.17 -7.27 17.26
CA PRO A 35 -0.22 -7.16 17.69
C PRO A 35 -1.17 -7.03 16.50
N ARG A 36 -2.16 -7.92 16.46
CA ARG A 36 -3.18 -7.95 15.42
C ARG A 36 -4.33 -7.01 15.80
N ASN A 37 -4.64 -6.09 14.91
CA ASN A 37 -5.74 -5.16 15.06
C ASN A 37 -6.77 -5.37 13.94
N ASN A 38 -8.04 -5.11 14.23
CA ASN A 38 -9.01 -4.88 13.16
C ASN A 38 -8.61 -3.58 12.46
N ALA A 39 -8.67 -3.59 11.14
CA ALA A 39 -8.28 -2.41 10.40
C ALA A 39 -9.27 -1.27 10.61
N GLU A 40 -8.75 -0.12 11.00
CA GLU A 40 -9.49 1.12 11.09
C GLU A 40 -9.54 1.81 9.71
N VAL A 41 -10.61 2.52 9.44
CA VAL A 41 -10.73 3.44 8.30
C VAL A 41 -10.51 4.87 8.78
N GLY A 42 -9.87 5.70 7.97
CA GLY A 42 -9.71 7.12 8.28
C GLY A 42 -11.06 7.79 8.50
N ASN A 43 -11.16 8.64 9.52
CA ASN A 43 -12.39 9.37 9.81
C ASN A 43 -12.39 10.70 9.05
N SER A 44 -13.39 10.89 8.20
CA SER A 44 -13.61 12.14 7.45
C SER A 44 -13.98 13.35 8.33
N GLU A 45 -14.22 13.13 9.62
CA GLU A 45 -14.65 14.17 10.58
C GLU A 45 -13.51 14.78 11.41
N GLY A 46 -12.24 14.50 11.09
CA GLY A 46 -11.09 15.12 11.78
C GLY A 46 -10.85 14.68 13.22
N ILE A 47 -11.49 13.61 13.68
CA ILE A 47 -11.26 13.02 15.01
C ILE A 47 -9.94 12.24 14.95
N LYS A 48 -9.01 12.50 15.88
CA LYS A 48 -7.78 11.71 16.03
C LYS A 48 -8.14 10.27 16.41
N GLY A 49 -7.91 9.34 15.49
CA GLY A 49 -8.18 7.90 15.63
C GLY A 49 -9.09 7.42 14.52
N GLY A 50 -8.76 6.27 13.92
CA GLY A 50 -9.60 5.62 12.93
C GLY A 50 -10.81 4.96 13.60
N VAL A 51 -11.86 4.71 12.81
CA VAL A 51 -13.06 3.97 13.24
C VAL A 51 -13.04 2.60 12.60
N VAL A 52 -13.35 1.55 13.35
CA VAL A 52 -13.58 0.22 12.78
C VAL A 52 -14.96 0.23 12.11
N ASP A 53 -14.97 0.31 10.78
CA ASP A 53 -16.18 0.24 9.97
C ASP A 53 -16.15 -1.01 9.09
N THR A 54 -16.81 -2.07 9.53
CA THR A 54 -16.88 -3.35 8.83
C THR A 54 -17.68 -3.29 7.52
N LYS A 55 -18.41 -2.20 7.26
CA LYS A 55 -19.09 -1.97 5.99
C LYS A 55 -18.13 -1.44 4.91
N THR A 56 -17.05 -0.78 5.35
CA THR A 56 -16.03 -0.20 4.46
C THR A 56 -14.80 -1.10 4.36
N ARG A 57 -14.45 -1.81 5.45
CA ARG A 57 -13.24 -2.64 5.48
C ARG A 57 -13.39 -3.84 6.38
N THR A 58 -13.01 -5.01 5.87
CA THR A 58 -12.88 -6.25 6.65
C THR A 58 -11.50 -6.84 6.37
N SER A 59 -10.54 -6.54 7.24
CA SER A 59 -9.17 -7.07 7.16
C SER A 59 -8.51 -7.01 8.54
N HIS A 60 -7.45 -7.77 8.69
CA HIS A 60 -6.59 -7.72 9.88
C HIS A 60 -5.28 -7.07 9.52
N ILE A 61 -4.82 -6.18 10.38
CA ILE A 61 -3.56 -5.47 10.19
C ILE A 61 -2.62 -5.65 11.38
N SER A 62 -1.34 -5.54 11.09
CA SER A 62 -0.31 -5.34 12.09
C SER A 62 0.79 -4.44 11.53
N TRP A 63 1.52 -3.78 12.40
CA TRP A 63 2.56 -2.82 12.03
C TRP A 63 3.92 -3.42 12.34
N ILE A 64 4.77 -3.53 11.31
CA ILE A 64 6.12 -4.10 11.46
C ILE A 64 7.08 -2.98 11.86
N PRO A 65 7.68 -3.01 13.08
CA PRO A 65 8.62 -1.98 13.50
C PRO A 65 9.89 -1.94 12.63
N PHE A 66 10.41 -0.75 12.37
CA PHE A 66 11.63 -0.53 11.56
C PHE A 66 12.80 -1.41 11.99
N LYS A 67 12.99 -1.57 13.30
CA LYS A 67 14.11 -2.34 13.87
C LYS A 67 14.03 -3.85 13.61
N LYS A 68 12.83 -4.38 13.30
CA LYS A 68 12.64 -5.82 13.09
C LYS A 68 13.00 -6.29 11.70
N MET A 69 12.89 -5.42 10.70
CA MET A 69 13.18 -5.77 9.31
C MET A 69 13.90 -4.62 8.55
N PRO A 70 15.07 -4.18 9.01
CA PRO A 70 15.78 -3.04 8.42
C PRO A 70 16.10 -3.24 6.94
N GLU A 71 16.48 -4.46 6.52
CA GLU A 71 16.78 -4.77 5.11
C GLU A 71 15.55 -4.64 4.19
N MET A 72 14.36 -5.07 4.69
CA MET A 72 13.10 -4.87 3.99
C MET A 72 12.84 -3.38 3.74
N TYR A 73 13.01 -2.55 4.77
CA TYR A 73 12.80 -1.11 4.67
C TYR A 73 13.79 -0.44 3.71
N GLN A 74 15.06 -0.84 3.75
CA GLN A 74 16.09 -0.34 2.82
C GLN A 74 15.75 -0.69 1.36
N GLN A 75 15.29 -1.92 1.11
CA GLN A 75 14.88 -2.36 -0.22
C GLN A 75 13.67 -1.60 -0.73
N ILE A 76 12.66 -1.40 0.11
CA ILE A 76 11.46 -0.62 -0.20
C ILE A 76 11.84 0.84 -0.50
N GLU A 77 12.64 1.46 0.37
CA GLU A 77 13.07 2.85 0.19
C GLU A 77 13.86 3.06 -1.11
N LYS A 78 14.77 2.15 -1.42
CA LYS A 78 15.53 2.17 -2.68
C LYS A 78 14.59 2.10 -3.88
N THR A 79 13.63 1.17 -3.87
CA THR A 79 12.67 1.02 -4.98
C THR A 79 11.77 2.25 -5.10
N MET A 80 11.28 2.77 -3.98
CA MET A 80 10.48 4.00 -3.97
C MET A 80 11.25 5.19 -4.55
N LYS A 81 12.51 5.40 -4.13
CA LYS A 81 13.34 6.52 -4.64
C LYS A 81 13.55 6.42 -6.16
N GLN A 82 13.80 5.22 -6.67
CA GLN A 82 13.93 4.98 -8.12
C GLN A 82 12.61 5.26 -8.85
N THR A 83 11.50 4.73 -8.33
CA THR A 83 10.16 4.93 -8.91
C THR A 83 9.76 6.39 -8.88
N ASN A 84 9.99 7.09 -7.76
CA ASN A 84 9.71 8.51 -7.65
C ASN A 84 10.51 9.34 -8.65
N GLY A 85 11.82 9.09 -8.75
CA GLY A 85 12.70 9.81 -9.69
C GLY A 85 12.32 9.60 -11.16
N ASN A 86 11.84 8.40 -11.51
CA ASN A 86 11.49 8.05 -12.89
C ASN A 86 10.06 8.47 -13.28
N HIS A 87 9.12 8.54 -12.32
CA HIS A 87 7.69 8.67 -12.63
C HIS A 87 7.01 9.83 -11.90
N PHE A 88 7.03 9.86 -10.56
CA PHE A 88 6.21 10.82 -9.79
C PHE A 88 6.86 12.19 -9.69
N GLY A 89 8.17 12.26 -9.42
CA GLY A 89 8.89 13.52 -9.28
C GLY A 89 8.53 14.34 -8.03
N PHE A 90 7.99 13.70 -6.99
CA PHE A 90 7.68 14.40 -5.73
C PHE A 90 8.95 14.71 -4.94
N GLU A 91 9.01 15.90 -4.35
CA GLU A 91 10.14 16.36 -3.54
C GLU A 91 10.05 15.89 -2.07
N GLY A 92 11.21 15.72 -1.44
CA GLY A 92 11.32 15.46 0.00
C GLY A 92 10.75 14.14 0.47
N MET A 93 10.67 13.14 -0.42
CA MET A 93 10.05 11.85 -0.15
C MET A 93 10.87 11.02 0.84
N GLN A 94 10.19 10.53 1.88
CA GLN A 94 10.76 9.67 2.91
C GLN A 94 9.74 8.67 3.43
N ILE A 95 10.23 7.63 4.12
CA ILE A 95 9.38 6.73 4.89
C ILE A 95 8.90 7.50 6.13
N THR A 96 7.59 7.63 6.29
CA THR A 96 6.98 8.37 7.40
C THR A 96 6.25 7.47 8.39
N GLU A 97 5.93 6.25 7.98
CA GLU A 97 5.13 5.31 8.75
C GLU A 97 5.74 3.90 8.70
N MET A 98 5.44 3.09 9.71
CA MET A 98 5.80 1.67 9.69
C MET A 98 5.04 0.94 8.57
N ALA A 99 5.59 -0.17 8.09
CA ALA A 99 4.93 -1.01 7.12
C ALA A 99 3.72 -1.70 7.74
N GLN A 100 2.58 -1.62 7.06
CA GLN A 100 1.35 -2.30 7.45
C GLN A 100 1.28 -3.66 6.76
N TYR A 101 1.44 -4.73 7.52
CA TYR A 101 1.07 -6.07 7.08
C TYR A 101 -0.45 -6.24 7.15
N THR A 102 -1.06 -6.73 6.07
CA THR A 102 -2.52 -6.87 5.97
C THR A 102 -2.90 -8.26 5.51
N GLU A 103 -3.84 -8.90 6.22
CA GLU A 103 -4.51 -10.14 5.82
C GLU A 103 -5.98 -9.87 5.51
N TYR A 104 -6.41 -10.29 4.32
CA TYR A 104 -7.81 -10.34 3.91
C TYR A 104 -8.24 -11.81 3.89
N PRO A 105 -8.98 -12.30 4.89
CA PRO A 105 -9.56 -13.64 4.87
C PRO A 105 -10.67 -13.74 3.82
N GLU A 106 -11.26 -14.91 3.66
CA GLU A 106 -12.46 -15.08 2.85
C GLU A 106 -13.55 -14.09 3.26
N GLY A 107 -14.18 -13.41 2.30
CA GLY A 107 -15.09 -12.30 2.50
C GLY A 107 -14.38 -10.95 2.84
N GLY A 108 -13.08 -10.96 3.09
CA GLY A 108 -12.33 -9.74 3.42
C GLY A 108 -12.19 -8.79 2.22
N PHE A 109 -12.35 -7.51 2.46
CA PHE A 109 -12.30 -6.46 1.44
C PHE A 109 -11.89 -5.10 2.03
N TYR A 110 -11.65 -4.13 1.15
CA TYR A 110 -11.56 -2.72 1.50
C TYR A 110 -12.16 -1.90 0.38
N ASP A 111 -13.23 -1.20 0.66
CA ASP A 111 -13.98 -0.45 -0.36
C ASP A 111 -13.22 0.77 -0.87
N TRP A 112 -13.76 1.47 -1.85
CA TRP A 112 -13.19 2.63 -2.51
C TRP A 112 -12.79 3.73 -1.54
N HIS A 113 -11.50 4.06 -1.52
CA HIS A 113 -10.92 5.10 -0.68
C HIS A 113 -9.71 5.75 -1.36
N VAL A 114 -9.21 6.80 -0.76
CA VAL A 114 -7.92 7.44 -1.05
C VAL A 114 -7.07 7.41 0.23
N ASP A 115 -5.75 7.33 0.08
CA ASP A 115 -4.84 7.36 1.23
C ASP A 115 -4.46 8.77 1.66
N ASN A 116 -4.68 9.74 0.79
CA ASN A 116 -4.54 11.16 1.05
C ASN A 116 -5.74 11.90 0.46
N ASP A 117 -6.57 12.44 1.32
CA ASP A 117 -7.62 13.37 0.95
C ASP A 117 -7.02 14.77 0.80
N LEU A 118 -7.00 15.28 -0.43
CA LEU A 118 -6.47 16.61 -0.76
C LEU A 118 -7.26 17.76 -0.11
N HIS A 119 -8.47 17.51 0.38
CA HIS A 119 -9.27 18.49 1.13
C HIS A 119 -8.81 18.63 2.60
N CYS A 120 -8.06 17.68 3.11
CA CYS A 120 -7.56 17.77 4.47
C CYS A 120 -6.35 18.73 4.52
N ALA A 121 -6.40 19.70 5.44
CA ALA A 121 -5.22 20.47 5.85
C ALA A 121 -4.29 19.59 6.67
N ASN A 122 -3.66 18.63 6.02
CA ASN A 122 -2.75 17.70 6.68
C ASN A 122 -1.46 18.41 7.09
N GLU A 123 -1.10 18.28 8.35
CA GLU A 123 0.23 18.65 8.79
C GLU A 123 1.29 17.73 8.17
N PRO A 124 2.45 18.26 7.79
CA PRO A 124 3.54 17.43 7.29
C PRO A 124 4.00 16.38 8.33
N PRO A 125 4.41 15.19 7.89
CA PRO A 125 4.56 14.73 6.49
C PRO A 125 3.24 14.30 5.86
N VAL A 126 2.97 14.78 4.65
CA VAL A 126 1.76 14.43 3.88
C VAL A 126 2.04 13.18 3.03
N ARG A 127 1.15 12.19 3.08
CA ARG A 127 1.25 10.99 2.21
C ARG A 127 1.15 11.40 0.74
N LYS A 128 2.15 11.03 -0.06
CA LYS A 128 2.21 11.35 -1.49
C LYS A 128 2.27 10.12 -2.38
N ILE A 129 2.92 9.06 -1.92
CA ILE A 129 2.99 7.77 -2.63
C ILE A 129 2.51 6.69 -1.69
N SER A 130 1.64 5.83 -2.19
CA SER A 130 1.21 4.57 -1.59
C SER A 130 1.86 3.41 -2.31
N MET A 131 2.17 2.35 -1.60
CA MET A 131 2.68 1.10 -2.13
C MET A 131 1.87 -0.07 -1.60
N THR A 132 1.51 -0.98 -2.50
CA THR A 132 1.00 -2.30 -2.12
C THR A 132 1.87 -3.37 -2.76
N CYS A 133 2.44 -4.26 -1.94
CA CYS A 133 3.19 -5.44 -2.39
C CYS A 133 2.39 -6.70 -2.07
N LEU A 134 2.21 -7.58 -3.06
CA LEU A 134 1.55 -8.87 -2.87
C LEU A 134 2.53 -9.86 -2.21
N LEU A 135 2.15 -10.40 -1.05
CA LEU A 135 2.96 -11.37 -0.32
C LEU A 135 2.50 -12.82 -0.52
N SER A 136 1.20 -13.04 -0.79
CA SER A 136 0.66 -14.36 -1.08
C SER A 136 1.10 -14.86 -2.44
N PRO A 137 1.43 -16.15 -2.59
CA PRO A 137 1.36 -16.82 -3.89
C PRO A 137 -0.06 -16.69 -4.48
N GLU A 138 -0.16 -16.52 -5.81
CA GLU A 138 -1.43 -16.28 -6.51
C GLU A 138 -2.40 -17.48 -6.42
N ASN A 139 -1.88 -18.67 -6.21
CA ASN A 139 -2.68 -19.89 -6.07
C ASN A 139 -3.24 -20.13 -4.65
N GLU A 140 -2.85 -19.32 -3.65
CA GLU A 140 -3.35 -19.43 -2.28
C GLU A 140 -4.67 -18.69 -2.02
N PHE A 141 -5.14 -17.87 -2.98
CA PHE A 141 -6.37 -17.10 -2.82
C PHE A 141 -7.06 -16.85 -4.18
N GLU A 142 -8.33 -16.46 -4.12
CA GLU A 142 -9.14 -16.07 -5.26
C GLU A 142 -9.93 -14.82 -4.93
N GLY A 143 -10.12 -13.91 -5.88
CA GLY A 143 -10.66 -12.57 -5.62
C GLY A 143 -9.64 -11.67 -4.94
N GLY A 144 -10.08 -10.69 -4.16
CA GLY A 144 -9.19 -9.75 -3.48
C GLY A 144 -8.37 -8.90 -4.45
N ASP A 145 -8.90 -8.61 -5.63
CA ASP A 145 -8.23 -7.79 -6.64
C ASP A 145 -8.01 -6.36 -6.13
N LEU A 146 -6.79 -5.84 -6.29
CA LEU A 146 -6.52 -4.43 -6.10
C LEU A 146 -6.94 -3.67 -7.37
N GLU A 147 -7.95 -2.85 -7.27
CA GLU A 147 -8.41 -2.00 -8.35
C GLU A 147 -8.02 -0.55 -8.10
N LEU A 148 -7.54 0.12 -9.16
CA LEU A 148 -7.14 1.53 -9.15
C LEU A 148 -7.97 2.32 -10.14
N VAL A 149 -8.35 3.54 -9.77
CA VAL A 149 -9.08 4.52 -10.57
C VAL A 149 -10.55 4.16 -10.75
N LYS A 150 -10.87 2.99 -11.30
CA LYS A 150 -12.26 2.57 -11.55
C LYS A 150 -12.42 1.06 -11.44
N GLU A 151 -13.65 0.63 -11.27
CA GLU A 151 -14.05 -0.77 -11.25
C GLU A 151 -13.60 -1.54 -12.51
N GLY A 152 -13.17 -2.76 -12.31
CA GLY A 152 -12.67 -3.65 -13.37
C GLY A 152 -11.24 -3.39 -13.82
N GLN A 153 -10.57 -2.37 -13.28
CA GLN A 153 -9.15 -2.09 -13.55
C GLN A 153 -8.25 -2.69 -12.45
N ALA A 154 -8.22 -4.00 -12.40
CA ALA A 154 -7.39 -4.73 -11.45
C ALA A 154 -5.90 -4.70 -11.82
N VAL A 155 -5.05 -4.42 -10.84
CA VAL A 155 -3.61 -4.55 -10.96
C VAL A 155 -3.24 -6.01 -10.73
N LYS A 156 -2.69 -6.66 -11.74
CA LYS A 156 -2.24 -8.06 -11.65
C LYS A 156 -0.81 -8.12 -11.13
N LEU A 157 -0.66 -8.46 -9.85
CA LEU A 157 0.64 -8.64 -9.20
C LEU A 157 0.94 -10.11 -9.03
N GLN A 158 2.19 -10.49 -9.29
CA GLN A 158 2.78 -11.76 -8.86
C GLN A 158 3.30 -11.62 -7.43
N GLN A 159 3.51 -12.75 -6.75
CA GLN A 159 4.12 -12.75 -5.41
C GLN A 159 5.43 -11.93 -5.39
N GLY A 160 5.53 -11.03 -4.45
CA GLY A 160 6.69 -10.13 -4.28
C GLY A 160 6.69 -8.91 -5.19
N GLN A 161 5.79 -8.81 -6.19
CA GLN A 161 5.64 -7.58 -6.96
C GLN A 161 4.89 -6.51 -6.16
N ALA A 162 5.20 -5.25 -6.47
CA ALA A 162 4.56 -4.10 -5.87
C ALA A 162 4.01 -3.15 -6.93
N VAL A 163 2.95 -2.45 -6.58
CA VAL A 163 2.47 -1.27 -7.27
C VAL A 163 2.66 -0.05 -6.37
N PHE A 164 3.19 1.01 -6.96
CA PHE A 164 3.30 2.34 -6.37
C PHE A 164 2.30 3.23 -7.07
N PHE A 165 1.58 4.05 -6.32
CA PHE A 165 0.62 5.00 -6.88
C PHE A 165 0.54 6.27 -6.04
N ALA A 166 0.15 7.37 -6.66
CA ALA A 166 -0.05 8.61 -5.92
C ALA A 166 -1.18 8.43 -4.89
N SER A 167 -0.95 8.86 -3.64
CA SER A 167 -1.85 8.58 -2.52
C SER A 167 -3.27 9.16 -2.68
N PHE A 168 -3.46 10.09 -3.61
CA PHE A 168 -4.78 10.62 -3.97
C PHE A 168 -5.51 9.76 -5.03
N ILE A 169 -4.89 8.70 -5.55
CA ILE A 169 -5.55 7.76 -6.47
C ILE A 169 -6.55 6.92 -5.69
N ARG A 170 -7.81 6.97 -6.13
CA ARG A 170 -8.88 6.15 -5.60
C ARG A 170 -8.62 4.67 -5.89
N HIS A 171 -8.77 3.83 -4.87
CA HIS A 171 -8.51 2.40 -5.01
C HIS A 171 -9.35 1.58 -4.04
N ARG A 172 -9.43 0.27 -4.31
CA ARG A 172 -10.09 -0.69 -3.42
C ARG A 172 -9.43 -2.07 -3.50
N VAL A 173 -9.75 -2.92 -2.52
CA VAL A 173 -9.52 -4.37 -2.60
C VAL A 173 -10.88 -5.04 -2.65
N THR A 174 -11.18 -5.76 -3.75
CA THR A 174 -12.44 -6.50 -3.90
C THR A 174 -12.53 -7.64 -2.89
N PRO A 175 -13.72 -8.19 -2.62
CA PRO A 175 -13.85 -9.31 -1.70
C PRO A 175 -12.99 -10.51 -2.11
N VAL A 176 -12.32 -11.11 -1.13
CA VAL A 176 -11.63 -12.39 -1.29
C VAL A 176 -12.69 -13.49 -1.34
N ILE A 177 -12.70 -14.27 -2.42
CA ILE A 177 -13.68 -15.34 -2.65
C ILE A 177 -13.28 -16.61 -1.91
N ARG A 178 -11.96 -16.91 -1.90
CA ARG A 178 -11.40 -18.11 -1.27
C ARG A 178 -9.98 -17.84 -0.77
N GLY A 179 -9.62 -18.46 0.32
CA GLY A 179 -8.28 -18.38 0.89
C GLY A 179 -8.01 -17.08 1.66
N THR A 180 -6.75 -16.66 1.69
CA THR A 180 -6.34 -15.43 2.40
C THR A 180 -5.31 -14.66 1.58
N ARG A 181 -5.68 -13.46 1.18
CA ARG A 181 -4.77 -12.54 0.52
C ARG A 181 -3.92 -11.80 1.56
N LYS A 182 -2.60 -11.83 1.38
CA LYS A 182 -1.65 -11.16 2.27
C LYS A 182 -0.89 -10.10 1.48
N SER A 183 -0.77 -8.92 2.04
CA SER A 183 -0.05 -7.79 1.42
C SER A 183 0.73 -6.97 2.43
N LEU A 184 1.74 -6.26 1.93
CA LEU A 184 2.46 -5.24 2.65
C LEU A 184 2.10 -3.88 2.05
N VAL A 185 1.64 -2.97 2.88
CA VAL A 185 1.26 -1.61 2.49
C VAL A 185 2.22 -0.63 3.14
N MET A 186 2.64 0.38 2.39
CA MET A 186 3.46 1.48 2.91
C MET A 186 3.04 2.80 2.31
N TRP A 187 3.22 3.84 3.10
CA TRP A 187 3.04 5.22 2.67
C TRP A 187 4.35 5.99 2.80
N PHE A 188 4.58 6.84 1.81
CA PHE A 188 5.72 7.72 1.76
C PHE A 188 5.22 9.14 1.71
N GLY A 189 5.77 9.96 2.57
CA GLY A 189 5.33 11.34 2.73
C GLY A 189 6.44 12.34 2.52
N GLY A 190 6.03 13.58 2.46
CA GLY A 190 6.91 14.73 2.30
C GLY A 190 6.22 16.03 2.68
N THR A 191 6.76 17.14 2.19
CA THR A 191 6.12 18.45 2.32
C THR A 191 4.75 18.47 1.64
N PRO A 192 3.81 19.35 1.99
CA PRO A 192 2.55 19.51 1.27
C PRO A 192 2.74 19.72 -0.23
N PHE A 193 1.70 19.45 -1.00
CA PHE A 193 1.70 19.78 -2.43
C PHE A 193 1.76 21.31 -2.58
N LYS A 194 2.55 21.76 -3.55
CA LYS A 194 2.69 23.18 -3.93
C LYS A 194 1.96 23.45 -5.22
#